data_c7eb5e22b7d216dfb95a78fa362d68c1
#
_entry.id   c7eb5e22b7d216dfb95a78fa362d68c1
#
_cell.length_a   1.000
_cell.length_b   1.000
_cell.length_c   1.000
_cell.angle_alpha   90.00
_cell.angle_beta   90.00
_cell.angle_gamma   90.00
#
_symmetry.space_group_name_H-M   'P 1'
#
loop_
_entity.id
_entity.type
_entity.pdbx_description
1 polymer ?
#
loop_
_entity_poly.entity_id
_entity_poly.type
_entity_poly.pdbx_seq_one_letter_code
_entity_poly.pdbx_strand_id
1 'polypeptide(L)'
;MILTFNDFIKKYESKDKATSNIKIQQILSSLKLNDIGIYLRDGPFSTDIGIVNLHPSKGTHWVVYINENYFDSYGCVPPKKLSKFIIKRNGYCLFSEYKIQNLDSYCSSYCLYIIYLTKVLGIDFKSIVLSLYYQIINIK
;
A
#
# COMPACT_ATOMS: atom_id res chain seq x y z
N MET A 1 19.87 -0.99 7.88
CA MET A 1 19.45 0.42 7.86
C MET A 1 18.07 0.56 7.25
N ILE A 2 17.19 1.32 7.88
CA ILE A 2 15.84 1.55 7.35
C ILE A 2 15.92 2.62 6.27
N LEU A 3 15.46 2.30 5.06
CA LEU A 3 15.38 3.29 3.97
C LEU A 3 14.27 4.29 4.27
N THR A 4 14.54 5.59 4.04
CA THR A 4 13.48 6.59 4.05
C THR A 4 12.57 6.36 2.84
N PHE A 5 11.40 7.01 2.84
CA PHE A 5 10.49 6.93 1.69
C PHE A 5 11.18 7.39 0.40
N ASN A 6 11.90 8.51 0.44
CA ASN A 6 12.62 9.02 -0.73
C ASN A 6 13.71 8.06 -1.21
N ASP A 7 14.46 7.46 -0.28
CA ASP A 7 15.48 6.47 -0.62
C ASP A 7 14.86 5.23 -1.26
N PHE A 8 13.71 4.79 -0.75
CA PHE A 8 12.98 3.65 -1.30
C PHE A 8 12.53 3.92 -2.74
N ILE A 9 11.97 5.10 -2.99
CA ILE A 9 11.53 5.49 -4.33
C ILE A 9 12.71 5.45 -5.31
N LYS A 10 13.84 6.01 -4.93
CA LYS A 10 15.04 6.05 -5.77
C LYS A 10 15.55 4.64 -6.05
N LYS A 11 15.62 3.80 -5.03
CA LYS A 11 16.17 2.45 -5.16
C LYS A 11 15.34 1.57 -6.09
N TYR A 12 14.02 1.66 -6.02
CA TYR A 12 13.13 0.77 -6.75
C TYR A 12 12.43 1.45 -7.93
N GLU A 13 12.78 2.70 -8.23
CA GLU A 13 12.22 3.45 -9.36
C GLU A 13 10.68 3.42 -9.37
N SER A 14 10.07 3.57 -8.18
CA SER A 14 8.62 3.42 -8.01
C SER A 14 7.86 4.73 -8.11
N LYS A 15 8.49 5.80 -8.62
CA LYS A 15 7.91 7.15 -8.67
C LYS A 15 7.03 7.41 -9.89
N ASP A 16 6.92 6.48 -10.80
CA ASP A 16 6.20 6.70 -12.05
C ASP A 16 4.70 6.72 -11.84
N LYS A 17 4.05 7.64 -12.56
CA LYS A 17 2.59 7.66 -12.65
C LYS A 17 2.11 6.36 -13.29
N ALA A 18 0.93 5.90 -12.89
CA ALA A 18 0.32 4.71 -13.47
C ALA A 18 1.26 3.50 -13.41
N THR A 19 1.87 3.30 -12.25
CA THR A 19 2.69 2.11 -12.01
C THR A 19 1.87 0.86 -12.34
N SER A 20 2.37 0.04 -13.26
CA SER A 20 1.67 -1.15 -13.70
C SER A 20 1.79 -2.28 -12.67
N ASN A 21 0.88 -3.25 -12.75
CA ASN A 21 0.97 -4.46 -11.93
C ASN A 21 2.27 -5.21 -12.20
N ILE A 22 2.81 -5.15 -13.42
CA ILE A 22 4.08 -5.78 -13.78
C ILE A 22 5.23 -5.14 -13.00
N LYS A 23 5.26 -3.81 -12.92
CA LYS A 23 6.30 -3.09 -12.17
C LYS A 23 6.21 -3.39 -10.68
N ILE A 24 4.99 -3.39 -10.13
CA ILE A 24 4.76 -3.73 -8.72
C ILE A 24 5.27 -5.14 -8.44
N GLN A 25 4.94 -6.10 -9.31
CA GLN A 25 5.37 -7.48 -9.14
C GLN A 25 6.89 -7.61 -9.20
N GLN A 26 7.55 -6.87 -10.09
CA GLN A 26 9.01 -6.84 -10.17
C GLN A 26 9.65 -6.35 -8.88
N ILE A 27 9.08 -5.28 -8.29
CA ILE A 27 9.59 -4.74 -7.03
C ILE A 27 9.40 -5.73 -5.89
N LEU A 28 8.22 -6.35 -5.80
CA LEU A 28 7.96 -7.37 -4.78
C LEU A 28 8.91 -8.57 -4.93
N SER A 29 9.18 -8.99 -6.15
CA SER A 29 10.13 -10.07 -6.41
C SER A 29 11.55 -9.68 -5.98
N SER A 30 11.94 -8.42 -6.22
CA SER A 30 13.24 -7.90 -5.76
C SER A 30 13.35 -7.95 -4.24
N LEU A 31 12.24 -7.76 -3.55
CA LEU A 31 12.18 -7.85 -2.08
C LEU A 31 12.00 -9.28 -1.59
N LYS A 32 11.93 -10.25 -2.51
CA LYS A 32 11.70 -11.68 -2.22
C LYS A 32 10.36 -11.93 -1.52
N LEU A 33 9.34 -11.16 -1.90
CA LEU A 33 7.99 -11.25 -1.37
C LEU A 33 7.07 -11.82 -2.44
N ASN A 34 6.83 -13.13 -2.41
CA ASN A 34 6.06 -13.84 -3.45
C ASN A 34 4.64 -14.20 -3.02
N ASP A 35 4.28 -13.92 -1.76
CA ASP A 35 2.99 -14.28 -1.19
C ASP A 35 2.01 -13.10 -1.13
N ILE A 36 2.32 -12.02 -1.84
CA ILE A 36 1.50 -10.81 -1.85
C ILE A 36 0.69 -10.78 -3.14
N GLY A 37 -0.63 -10.64 -3.01
CA GLY A 37 -1.52 -10.59 -4.16
C GLY A 37 -1.60 -9.20 -4.77
N ILE A 38 -1.88 -9.15 -6.06
CA ILE A 38 -2.13 -7.91 -6.79
C ILE A 38 -3.52 -8.06 -7.40
N TYR A 39 -4.43 -7.16 -7.07
CA TYR A 39 -5.84 -7.32 -7.37
C TYR A 39 -6.44 -6.09 -8.02
N LEU A 40 -7.55 -6.31 -8.72
CA LEU A 40 -8.48 -5.26 -9.10
C LEU A 40 -9.45 -4.99 -7.94
N ARG A 41 -10.16 -3.88 -8.01
CA ARG A 41 -11.04 -3.38 -6.96
C ARG A 41 -11.98 -4.44 -6.36
N ASP A 42 -12.57 -5.27 -7.19
CA ASP A 42 -13.60 -6.23 -6.75
C ASP A 42 -13.07 -7.64 -6.53
N GLY A 43 -11.76 -7.82 -6.58
CA GLY A 43 -11.13 -9.11 -6.34
C GLY A 43 -11.29 -10.10 -7.48
N PRO A 44 -11.37 -11.40 -7.20
CA PRO A 44 -11.48 -12.03 -5.88
C PRO A 44 -10.17 -12.00 -5.09
N PHE A 45 -10.29 -11.75 -3.79
CA PHE A 45 -9.13 -11.67 -2.89
C PHE A 45 -8.90 -13.02 -2.21
N SER A 46 -7.63 -13.39 -2.01
CA SER A 46 -7.30 -14.70 -1.41
C SER A 46 -6.05 -14.70 -0.53
N THR A 47 -5.30 -13.60 -0.47
CA THR A 47 -4.06 -13.53 0.30
C THR A 47 -4.22 -12.68 1.54
N ASP A 48 -3.32 -12.86 2.52
CA ASP A 48 -3.31 -12.05 3.75
C ASP A 48 -2.83 -10.63 3.51
N ILE A 49 -2.02 -10.43 2.48
CA ILE A 49 -1.51 -9.11 2.09
C ILE A 49 -1.79 -8.93 0.61
N GLY A 50 -2.33 -7.78 0.24
CA GLY A 50 -2.61 -7.48 -1.15
C GLY A 50 -2.49 -6.02 -1.48
N ILE A 51 -2.12 -5.74 -2.73
CA ILE A 51 -2.13 -4.40 -3.33
C ILE A 51 -3.31 -4.38 -4.31
N VAL A 52 -4.15 -3.37 -4.21
CA VAL A 52 -5.41 -3.32 -4.95
C VAL A 52 -5.49 -2.05 -5.77
N ASN A 53 -5.81 -2.19 -7.05
CA ASN A 53 -6.08 -1.05 -7.93
C ASN A 53 -7.56 -0.70 -7.85
N LEU A 54 -7.88 0.47 -7.29
CA LEU A 54 -9.26 0.90 -7.11
C LEU A 54 -9.90 1.49 -8.36
N HIS A 55 -9.09 1.93 -9.33
CA HIS A 55 -9.60 2.60 -10.53
C HIS A 55 -8.93 2.04 -11.79
N PRO A 56 -9.20 0.76 -12.14
CA PRO A 56 -8.48 0.12 -13.25
C PRO A 56 -8.80 0.71 -14.63
N SER A 57 -9.90 1.45 -14.77
CA SER A 57 -10.33 2.00 -16.07
C SER A 57 -10.07 3.50 -16.24
N LYS A 58 -9.70 4.22 -15.18
CA LYS A 58 -9.55 5.69 -15.22
C LYS A 58 -8.23 6.18 -14.64
N GLY A 59 -7.16 5.48 -14.91
CA GLY A 59 -5.91 5.70 -14.22
C GLY A 59 -5.86 4.79 -13.00
N THR A 60 -4.75 4.79 -12.30
CA THR A 60 -4.56 3.84 -11.21
C THR A 60 -4.54 4.55 -9.87
N HIS A 61 -5.24 3.99 -8.91
CA HIS A 61 -5.07 4.35 -7.50
C HIS A 61 -4.87 3.07 -6.72
N TRP A 62 -3.70 2.92 -6.16
CA TRP A 62 -3.29 1.71 -5.45
C TRP A 62 -3.45 1.88 -3.95
N VAL A 63 -4.02 0.86 -3.32
CA VAL A 63 -4.14 0.75 -1.87
C VAL A 63 -3.55 -0.58 -1.44
N VAL A 64 -3.33 -0.75 -0.14
CA VAL A 64 -2.76 -1.99 0.39
C VAL A 64 -3.54 -2.43 1.61
N TYR A 65 -3.70 -3.75 1.78
CA TYR A 65 -4.14 -4.31 3.05
C TYR A 65 -3.09 -5.30 3.55
N ILE A 66 -2.90 -5.31 4.85
CA ILE A 66 -1.98 -6.22 5.53
C ILE A 66 -2.76 -6.79 6.70
N ASN A 67 -3.21 -8.03 6.55
CA ASN A 67 -4.11 -8.69 7.49
C ASN A 67 -5.36 -7.82 7.75
N GLU A 68 -5.60 -7.37 8.98
CA GLU A 68 -6.74 -6.53 9.35
C GLU A 68 -6.57 -5.06 8.99
N ASN A 69 -5.38 -4.64 8.57
CA ASN A 69 -5.05 -3.24 8.33
C ASN A 69 -5.22 -2.87 6.87
N TYR A 70 -5.88 -1.75 6.62
CA TYR A 70 -6.07 -1.19 5.29
C TYR A 70 -5.47 0.21 5.22
N PHE A 71 -4.76 0.50 4.14
CA PHE A 71 -4.15 1.81 3.93
C PHE A 71 -4.49 2.36 2.56
N ASP A 72 -5.02 3.59 2.55
CA ASP A 72 -5.23 4.43 1.37
C ASP A 72 -4.52 5.75 1.63
N SER A 73 -3.61 6.14 0.75
CA SER A 73 -2.85 7.38 0.92
C SER A 73 -3.74 8.63 0.91
N TYR A 74 -4.95 8.53 0.39
CA TYR A 74 -5.94 9.62 0.47
C TYR A 74 -6.78 9.59 1.75
N GLY A 75 -6.59 8.58 2.60
CA GLY A 75 -7.34 8.47 3.86
C GLY A 75 -8.79 8.06 3.70
N CYS A 76 -9.15 7.46 2.58
CA CYS A 76 -10.53 7.04 2.32
C CYS A 76 -10.79 5.65 2.90
N VAL A 77 -12.08 5.36 3.17
CA VAL A 77 -12.49 4.05 3.68
C VAL A 77 -12.31 2.98 2.61
N PRO A 78 -12.11 1.71 3.00
CA PRO A 78 -11.96 0.64 2.03
C PRO A 78 -13.25 0.38 1.25
N PRO A 79 -13.14 -0.09 -0.02
CA PRO A 79 -14.31 -0.53 -0.76
C PRO A 79 -15.02 -1.67 -0.05
N LYS A 80 -16.33 -1.75 -0.26
CA LYS A 80 -17.19 -2.68 0.47
C LYS A 80 -16.76 -4.15 0.32
N LYS A 81 -16.45 -4.60 -0.89
CA LYS A 81 -16.03 -5.99 -1.10
C LYS A 81 -14.71 -6.30 -0.42
N LEU A 82 -13.78 -5.37 -0.46
CA LEU A 82 -12.50 -5.54 0.19
C LEU A 82 -12.63 -5.56 1.71
N SER A 83 -13.41 -4.63 2.27
CA SER A 83 -13.61 -4.61 3.72
C SER A 83 -14.30 -5.87 4.21
N LYS A 84 -15.28 -6.41 3.46
CA LYS A 84 -15.92 -7.67 3.79
C LYS A 84 -14.93 -8.84 3.79
N PHE A 85 -14.04 -8.89 2.82
CA PHE A 85 -13.00 -9.92 2.77
C PHE A 85 -12.08 -9.82 4.00
N ILE A 86 -11.62 -8.61 4.32
CA ILE A 86 -10.72 -8.39 5.44
C ILE A 86 -11.40 -8.80 6.76
N ILE A 87 -12.64 -8.38 6.96
CA ILE A 87 -13.41 -8.69 8.17
C ILE A 87 -13.65 -10.19 8.30
N LYS A 88 -14.03 -10.86 7.20
CA LYS A 88 -14.27 -12.30 7.23
C LYS A 88 -13.01 -13.07 7.61
N ARG A 89 -11.86 -12.61 7.16
CA ARG A 89 -10.58 -13.29 7.36
C ARG A 89 -9.96 -13.00 8.72
N ASN A 90 -10.14 -11.79 9.25
CA ASN A 90 -9.44 -11.31 10.45
C ASN A 90 -10.37 -10.93 11.60
N GLY A 91 -11.68 -10.87 11.37
CA GLY A 91 -12.66 -10.48 12.36
C GLY A 91 -13.02 -9.00 12.35
N TYR A 92 -12.14 -8.15 11.87
CA TYR A 92 -12.36 -6.69 11.81
C TYR A 92 -11.42 -6.08 10.77
N CYS A 93 -11.67 -4.81 10.42
CA CYS A 93 -10.85 -4.06 9.48
C CYS A 93 -10.52 -2.71 10.09
N LEU A 94 -9.24 -2.40 10.18
CA LEU A 94 -8.73 -1.11 10.67
C LEU A 94 -8.23 -0.29 9.50
N PHE A 95 -8.52 1.00 9.48
CA PHE A 95 -8.02 1.89 8.46
C PHE A 95 -7.69 3.25 9.06
N SER A 96 -6.77 3.97 8.40
CA SER A 96 -6.33 5.29 8.82
C SER A 96 -7.07 6.36 8.03
N GLU A 97 -7.52 7.42 8.71
CA GLU A 97 -8.13 8.58 8.06
C GLU A 97 -7.08 9.64 7.69
N TYR A 98 -5.80 9.39 7.95
CA TYR A 98 -4.74 10.33 7.61
C TYR A 98 -4.57 10.43 6.10
N LYS A 99 -4.74 11.63 5.57
CA LYS A 99 -4.47 11.90 4.17
C LYS A 99 -2.99 12.22 4.02
N ILE A 100 -2.25 11.30 3.44
CA ILE A 100 -0.81 11.43 3.23
C ILE A 100 -0.52 12.00 1.84
N GLN A 101 -1.23 11.51 0.83
CA GLN A 101 -1.05 11.91 -0.55
C GLN A 101 -1.99 13.05 -0.91
N ASN A 102 -1.45 14.11 -1.52
CA ASN A 102 -2.27 15.22 -2.03
C ASN A 102 -2.51 15.07 -3.54
N LEU A 103 -1.64 15.67 -4.35
CA LEU A 103 -1.79 15.70 -5.81
C LEU A 103 -0.71 14.89 -6.53
N ASP A 104 0.14 14.21 -5.78
CA ASP A 104 1.19 13.41 -6.40
C ASP A 104 0.64 12.05 -6.85
N SER A 105 1.47 11.28 -7.53
CA SER A 105 1.10 10.00 -8.13
C SER A 105 1.84 8.84 -7.50
N TYR A 106 2.18 8.95 -6.23
CA TYR A 106 3.01 7.97 -5.54
C TYR A 106 2.21 6.92 -4.77
N CYS A 107 0.93 6.71 -5.08
CA CYS A 107 0.10 5.77 -4.31
C CYS A 107 0.68 4.36 -4.26
N SER A 108 1.20 3.84 -5.38
CA SER A 108 1.84 2.54 -5.39
C SER A 108 3.13 2.53 -4.57
N SER A 109 3.87 3.62 -4.59
CA SER A 109 5.10 3.75 -3.81
C SER A 109 4.83 3.71 -2.32
N TYR A 110 3.78 4.38 -1.85
CA TYR A 110 3.36 4.30 -0.45
C TYR A 110 3.02 2.87 -0.06
N CYS A 111 2.24 2.18 -0.90
CA CYS A 111 1.86 0.80 -0.64
C CYS A 111 3.07 -0.13 -0.54
N LEU A 112 3.97 -0.03 -1.50
CA LEU A 112 5.19 -0.85 -1.53
C LEU A 112 6.11 -0.55 -0.35
N TYR A 113 6.24 0.71 0.02
CA TYR A 113 7.06 1.11 1.16
C TYR A 113 6.50 0.55 2.46
N ILE A 114 5.18 0.61 2.65
CA ILE A 114 4.52 0.05 3.83
C ILE A 114 4.75 -1.46 3.91
N ILE A 115 4.62 -2.18 2.79
CA ILE A 115 4.90 -3.61 2.74
C ILE A 115 6.36 -3.90 3.10
N TYR A 116 7.29 -3.12 2.54
CA TYR A 116 8.72 -3.25 2.85
C TYR A 116 8.97 -3.11 4.36
N LEU A 117 8.45 -2.05 4.97
CA LEU A 117 8.68 -1.83 6.39
C LEU A 117 8.02 -2.92 7.25
N THR A 118 6.85 -3.40 6.85
CA THR A 118 6.13 -4.41 7.61
C THR A 118 6.73 -5.79 7.45
N LYS A 119 6.93 -6.25 6.21
CA LYS A 119 7.33 -7.64 5.92
C LYS A 119 8.83 -7.86 5.99
N VAL A 120 9.61 -6.90 5.52
CA VAL A 120 11.08 -7.06 5.49
C VAL A 120 11.68 -6.65 6.84
N LEU A 121 11.22 -5.55 7.41
CA LEU A 121 11.78 -4.99 8.63
C LEU A 121 10.96 -5.29 9.89
N GLY A 122 9.76 -5.85 9.75
CA GLY A 122 8.94 -6.24 10.90
C GLY A 122 8.40 -5.08 11.72
N ILE A 123 8.23 -3.90 11.13
CA ILE A 123 7.75 -2.72 11.85
C ILE A 123 6.22 -2.75 11.90
N ASP A 124 5.66 -2.34 13.02
CA ASP A 124 4.23 -2.28 13.24
C ASP A 124 3.53 -1.33 12.27
N PHE A 125 2.42 -1.77 11.68
CA PHE A 125 1.67 -1.01 10.67
C PHE A 125 1.27 0.37 11.16
N LYS A 126 0.73 0.48 12.37
CA LYS A 126 0.29 1.76 12.92
C LYS A 126 1.44 2.76 13.05
N SER A 127 2.58 2.27 13.52
CA SER A 127 3.80 3.09 13.64
C SER A 127 4.28 3.56 12.27
N ILE A 128 4.18 2.69 11.25
CA ILE A 128 4.58 3.03 9.89
C ILE A 128 3.71 4.16 9.34
N VAL A 129 2.40 4.04 9.46
CA VAL A 129 1.46 5.05 8.92
C VAL A 129 1.69 6.39 9.60
N LEU A 130 1.85 6.41 10.92
CA LEU A 130 2.11 7.66 11.65
C LEU A 130 3.45 8.28 11.24
N SER A 131 4.50 7.46 11.13
CA SER A 131 5.81 7.94 10.71
C SER A 131 5.77 8.53 9.30
N LEU A 132 5.09 7.85 8.38
CA LEU A 132 4.95 8.32 7.02
C LEU A 132 4.16 9.62 6.95
N TYR A 133 3.10 9.73 7.73
CA TYR A 133 2.32 10.96 7.83
C TYR A 133 3.18 12.13 8.29
N TYR A 134 3.97 11.94 9.36
CA TYR A 134 4.86 13.00 9.88
C TYR A 134 5.96 13.35 8.88
N GLN A 135 6.52 12.38 8.18
CA GLN A 135 7.52 12.66 7.15
C GLN A 135 6.96 13.57 6.05
N ILE A 136 5.74 13.30 5.62
CA ILE A 136 5.12 14.03 4.51
C ILE A 136 4.72 15.44 4.94
N ILE A 137 4.10 15.63 6.09
CA ILE A 137 3.65 16.96 6.52
C ILE A 137 4.82 17.87 6.92
N ASN A 138 5.94 17.32 7.36
CA ASN A 138 7.08 18.11 7.79
C ASN A 138 8.00 18.54 6.63
N ILE A 139 7.84 17.95 5.46
CA ILE A 139 8.61 18.31 4.28
C ILE A 139 8.02 19.54 3.57
N LYS A 140 6.81 19.91 3.87
CA LYS A 140 6.14 21.04 3.22
C LYS A 140 6.56 22.36 3.84
#